data_0e9a1a0551956a9c7427025584ca713e
#
_entry.id   0e9a1a0551956a9c7427025584ca713e
#
_cell.length_a   1.000
_cell.length_b   1.000
_cell.length_c   1.000
_cell.angle_alpha   90.00
_cell.angle_beta   90.00
_cell.angle_gamma   90.00
#
_symmetry.space_group_name_H-M   'P 1'
#
loop_
_entity.id
_entity.type
_entity.pdbx_description
1 polymer ?
#
loop_
_entity_poly.entity_id
_entity_poly.type
_entity_poly.pdbx_seq_one_letter_code
_entity_poly.pdbx_strand_id
1 'polypeptide(L)'
;MGILKKLTEEYFGDTVREEDEINIDGLDVEIVSFTDNNGKFHKRGYKPKDKDTLEKLLKRMIEVRGDEGDFNDIDTSDITSMKFLFNYNSTFNGNITGWNVSSVRNMRNMFAYATSFNQPIGNWEFPNVENMSGMFSHATSFNQDISKWKFPNVIYMNSMFWDTTSFNQPIGDWEFPKVKNMSGMFYGAKSFNQDISKWKFPKVIYMNCMFWDASSFNQPIGDWEFPKVENMSGMFSGATSFNQDISKWKFPKVEDMSTMFYGASSFNQPIGNWEFPNVENMNRMFSNATSFNQDLSKWDLKGKKKDEIFDGCPIKKEYKPKMK
;
A
#
# COMPACT_ATOMS: atom_id res chain seq x y z
N MET A 1 -29.49 27.05 -42.86
CA MET A 1 -28.69 25.92 -42.27
C MET A 1 -27.57 26.40 -41.29
N GLY A 2 -27.19 27.70 -41.27
CA GLY A 2 -26.14 28.19 -40.40
C GLY A 2 -26.51 28.55 -38.93
N ILE A 3 -27.79 28.79 -38.64
CA ILE A 3 -28.22 29.26 -37.31
C ILE A 3 -28.46 28.09 -36.34
N LEU A 4 -28.92 26.95 -36.85
CA LEU A 4 -29.11 25.73 -36.06
C LEU A 4 -27.77 25.11 -35.60
N LYS A 5 -26.71 25.23 -36.41
CA LYS A 5 -25.37 24.75 -36.07
C LYS A 5 -24.71 25.60 -34.97
N LYS A 6 -24.94 26.92 -34.93
CA LYS A 6 -24.44 27.81 -33.89
C LYS A 6 -25.13 27.65 -32.53
N LEU A 7 -26.44 27.36 -32.53
CA LEU A 7 -27.22 27.13 -31.31
C LEU A 7 -26.93 25.79 -30.64
N THR A 8 -26.45 24.78 -31.39
CA THR A 8 -26.00 23.51 -30.85
C THR A 8 -24.60 23.60 -30.21
N GLU A 9 -23.72 24.47 -30.71
CA GLU A 9 -22.35 24.66 -30.18
C GLU A 9 -22.34 25.49 -28.87
N GLU A 10 -23.32 26.40 -28.65
CA GLU A 10 -23.40 27.20 -27.40
C GLU A 10 -24.13 26.47 -26.24
N TYR A 11 -24.95 25.47 -26.49
CA TYR A 11 -25.71 24.75 -25.48
C TYR A 11 -25.16 23.37 -25.12
N PHE A 12 -24.22 22.83 -25.89
CA PHE A 12 -23.62 21.51 -25.68
C PHE A 12 -22.09 21.59 -25.83
N GLY A 13 -21.46 22.29 -24.89
CA GLY A 13 -20.01 22.39 -24.82
C GLY A 13 -19.36 21.05 -24.42
N ASP A 14 -19.32 20.13 -25.31
CA ASP A 14 -18.36 19.02 -25.45
C ASP A 14 -18.65 18.38 -26.82
N THR A 15 -18.19 19.04 -27.89
CA THR A 15 -18.03 18.36 -29.18
C THR A 15 -16.87 17.38 -29.02
N VAL A 16 -17.21 16.11 -28.77
CA VAL A 16 -16.26 15.01 -29.06
C VAL A 16 -15.81 15.24 -30.51
N ARG A 17 -14.53 15.57 -30.70
CA ARG A 17 -13.98 15.64 -32.07
C ARG A 17 -14.12 14.25 -32.64
N GLU A 18 -14.58 14.11 -33.89
CA GLU A 18 -14.64 12.81 -34.59
C GLU A 18 -13.31 12.04 -34.53
N GLU A 19 -12.20 12.77 -34.36
CA GLU A 19 -10.82 12.27 -34.20
C GLU A 19 -10.59 11.52 -32.90
N ASP A 20 -11.42 11.72 -31.84
CA ASP A 20 -11.29 11.08 -30.53
C ASP A 20 -12.22 9.86 -30.37
N GLU A 21 -12.94 9.47 -31.41
CA GLU A 21 -13.84 8.33 -31.36
C GLU A 21 -13.09 7.00 -31.28
N ILE A 22 -13.28 6.28 -30.17
CA ILE A 22 -12.62 5.00 -29.94
C ILE A 22 -13.34 3.91 -30.75
N ASN A 23 -12.60 3.19 -31.57
CA ASN A 23 -13.11 2.01 -32.25
C ASN A 23 -13.36 0.89 -31.22
N ILE A 24 -14.64 0.51 -31.04
CA ILE A 24 -15.06 -0.56 -30.13
C ILE A 24 -15.47 -1.84 -30.86
N ASP A 25 -15.26 -1.95 -32.18
CA ASP A 25 -15.61 -3.13 -32.96
C ASP A 25 -15.02 -4.40 -32.37
N GLY A 26 -15.86 -5.39 -32.17
CA GLY A 26 -15.48 -6.66 -31.58
C GLY A 26 -15.21 -6.63 -30.07
N LEU A 27 -15.50 -5.50 -29.37
CA LEU A 27 -15.52 -5.44 -27.91
C LEU A 27 -16.96 -5.49 -27.39
N ASP A 28 -17.17 -6.16 -26.24
CA ASP A 28 -18.46 -6.19 -25.53
C ASP A 28 -18.58 -4.92 -24.66
N VAL A 29 -18.76 -3.77 -25.34
CA VAL A 29 -18.84 -2.43 -24.75
C VAL A 29 -20.18 -1.80 -25.16
N GLU A 30 -20.97 -1.36 -24.19
CA GLU A 30 -22.14 -0.54 -24.43
C GLU A 30 -21.78 0.94 -24.49
N ILE A 31 -22.43 1.68 -25.39
CA ILE A 31 -22.40 3.15 -25.37
C ILE A 31 -23.51 3.62 -24.46
N VAL A 32 -23.18 4.31 -23.39
CA VAL A 32 -24.10 4.74 -22.33
C VAL A 32 -23.99 6.24 -22.07
N SER A 33 -25.03 6.79 -21.44
CA SER A 33 -24.93 8.11 -20.81
C SER A 33 -24.92 7.93 -19.29
N PHE A 34 -23.97 8.52 -18.59
CA PHE A 34 -23.84 8.35 -17.14
C PHE A 34 -23.21 9.58 -16.48
N THR A 35 -23.29 9.65 -15.16
CA THR A 35 -22.55 10.63 -14.35
C THR A 35 -21.40 9.90 -13.64
N ASP A 36 -20.18 10.41 -13.79
CA ASP A 36 -19.01 9.83 -13.17
C ASP A 36 -18.93 10.14 -11.65
N ASN A 37 -17.96 9.57 -10.97
CA ASN A 37 -17.78 9.74 -9.51
C ASN A 37 -17.38 11.18 -9.09
N ASN A 38 -16.97 12.02 -10.04
CA ASN A 38 -16.72 13.46 -9.83
C ASN A 38 -17.98 14.32 -10.05
N GLY A 39 -19.11 13.71 -10.48
CA GLY A 39 -20.36 14.39 -10.76
C GLY A 39 -20.46 14.97 -12.19
N LYS A 40 -19.50 14.67 -13.08
CA LYS A 40 -19.54 15.10 -14.49
C LYS A 40 -20.46 14.16 -15.29
N PHE A 41 -21.42 14.74 -16.02
CA PHE A 41 -22.27 14.00 -16.94
C PHE A 41 -21.57 13.71 -18.27
N HIS A 42 -21.50 12.44 -18.67
CA HIS A 42 -21.00 11.95 -19.94
C HIS A 42 -22.18 11.55 -20.83
N LYS A 43 -22.43 12.30 -21.88
CA LYS A 43 -23.50 12.01 -22.83
C LYS A 43 -23.21 10.75 -23.65
N ARG A 44 -21.94 10.47 -23.91
CA ARG A 44 -21.43 9.28 -24.60
C ARG A 44 -20.27 8.73 -23.78
N GLY A 45 -20.52 7.66 -23.06
CA GLY A 45 -19.53 6.92 -22.30
C GLY A 45 -19.43 5.48 -22.76
N TYR A 46 -18.39 4.80 -22.33
CA TYR A 46 -18.07 3.42 -22.69
C TYR A 46 -18.29 2.52 -21.46
N LYS A 47 -19.23 1.59 -21.52
CA LYS A 47 -19.48 0.63 -20.43
C LYS A 47 -18.98 -0.75 -20.81
N PRO A 48 -17.77 -1.15 -20.38
CA PRO A 48 -17.24 -2.49 -20.59
C PRO A 48 -17.97 -3.50 -19.70
N LYS A 49 -18.28 -4.66 -20.26
CA LYS A 49 -18.99 -5.73 -19.57
C LYS A 49 -18.20 -6.34 -18.40
N ASP A 50 -16.90 -6.45 -18.55
CA ASP A 50 -16.01 -7.10 -17.60
C ASP A 50 -14.58 -6.53 -17.66
N LYS A 51 -13.70 -7.07 -16.80
CA LYS A 51 -12.30 -6.66 -16.74
C LYS A 51 -11.55 -6.86 -18.06
N ASP A 52 -11.74 -7.98 -18.72
CA ASP A 52 -11.00 -8.29 -19.95
C ASP A 52 -11.39 -7.34 -21.08
N THR A 53 -12.68 -6.96 -21.13
CA THR A 53 -13.20 -5.95 -22.05
C THR A 53 -12.66 -4.56 -21.69
N LEU A 54 -12.60 -4.21 -20.39
CA LEU A 54 -12.02 -2.96 -19.92
C LEU A 54 -10.54 -2.86 -20.31
N GLU A 55 -9.75 -3.91 -20.15
CA GLU A 55 -8.33 -3.92 -20.55
C GLU A 55 -8.12 -3.67 -22.05
N LYS A 56 -8.93 -4.32 -22.89
CA LYS A 56 -8.89 -4.13 -24.34
C LYS A 56 -9.31 -2.72 -24.74
N LEU A 57 -10.36 -2.18 -24.11
CA LEU A 57 -10.83 -0.81 -24.33
C LEU A 57 -9.75 0.20 -23.95
N LEU A 58 -9.17 0.08 -22.73
CA LEU A 58 -8.08 0.95 -22.27
C LEU A 58 -6.88 0.93 -23.20
N LYS A 59 -6.48 -0.25 -23.69
CA LYS A 59 -5.39 -0.34 -24.67
C LYS A 59 -5.66 0.52 -25.90
N ARG A 60 -6.84 0.43 -26.49
CA ARG A 60 -7.24 1.24 -27.66
C ARG A 60 -7.31 2.73 -27.32
N MET A 61 -7.86 3.07 -26.15
CA MET A 61 -7.92 4.47 -25.70
C MET A 61 -6.54 5.07 -25.46
N ILE A 62 -5.62 4.33 -24.86
CA ILE A 62 -4.23 4.77 -24.65
C ILE A 62 -3.52 4.96 -25.98
N GLU A 63 -3.74 4.09 -26.97
CA GLU A 63 -3.17 4.27 -28.34
C GLU A 63 -3.64 5.58 -29.00
N VAL A 64 -4.86 6.05 -28.69
CA VAL A 64 -5.45 7.29 -29.26
C VAL A 64 -5.14 8.52 -28.40
N ARG A 65 -5.30 8.40 -27.06
CA ARG A 65 -5.25 9.54 -26.11
C ARG A 65 -3.90 9.69 -25.42
N GLY A 66 -3.02 8.70 -25.54
CA GLY A 66 -1.76 8.62 -24.79
C GLY A 66 -1.97 8.20 -23.34
N ASP A 67 -0.85 7.96 -22.65
CA ASP A 67 -0.82 7.50 -21.25
C ASP A 67 -1.27 8.55 -20.24
N GLU A 68 -1.37 9.82 -20.61
CA GLU A 68 -1.85 10.94 -19.77
C GLU A 68 -3.28 11.37 -20.12
N GLY A 69 -3.98 10.63 -20.99
CA GLY A 69 -5.32 10.95 -21.45
C GLY A 69 -6.37 10.98 -20.35
N ASP A 70 -7.57 11.50 -20.68
CA ASP A 70 -8.76 11.42 -19.82
C ASP A 70 -9.56 10.15 -20.14
N PHE A 71 -9.77 9.30 -19.14
CA PHE A 71 -10.50 8.02 -19.24
C PHE A 71 -11.76 8.01 -18.37
N ASN A 72 -12.22 9.19 -17.91
CA ASN A 72 -13.42 9.29 -17.06
C ASN A 72 -14.73 9.06 -17.80
N ASP A 73 -14.69 8.97 -19.13
CA ASP A 73 -15.82 8.55 -19.96
C ASP A 73 -16.04 7.02 -19.99
N ILE A 74 -15.29 6.26 -19.20
CA ILE A 74 -15.55 4.84 -18.97
C ILE A 74 -16.43 4.65 -17.74
N ASP A 75 -17.60 4.08 -17.91
CA ASP A 75 -18.46 3.62 -16.80
C ASP A 75 -17.93 2.29 -16.24
N THR A 76 -17.30 2.36 -15.07
CA THR A 76 -16.71 1.21 -14.39
C THR A 76 -17.61 0.60 -13.31
N SER A 77 -18.88 1.05 -13.20
CA SER A 77 -19.78 0.70 -12.10
C SER A 77 -20.03 -0.81 -11.93
N ASP A 78 -19.97 -1.58 -13.02
CA ASP A 78 -20.19 -3.04 -13.01
C ASP A 78 -18.89 -3.86 -12.88
N ILE A 79 -17.74 -3.19 -12.87
CA ILE A 79 -16.44 -3.88 -12.81
C ILE A 79 -16.18 -4.38 -11.39
N THR A 80 -16.04 -5.70 -11.24
CA THR A 80 -15.80 -6.36 -9.94
C THR A 80 -14.34 -6.66 -9.64
N SER A 81 -13.45 -6.57 -10.65
CA SER A 81 -12.02 -6.80 -10.50
C SER A 81 -11.21 -5.83 -11.36
N MET A 82 -10.24 -5.19 -10.75
CA MET A 82 -9.23 -4.34 -11.44
C MET A 82 -7.80 -4.84 -11.17
N LYS A 83 -7.68 -6.15 -10.79
CA LYS A 83 -6.36 -6.75 -10.55
C LYS A 83 -5.47 -6.63 -11.79
N PHE A 84 -4.23 -6.12 -11.59
CA PHE A 84 -3.21 -5.97 -12.63
C PHE A 84 -3.54 -5.00 -13.78
N LEU A 85 -4.58 -4.15 -13.66
CA LEU A 85 -5.11 -3.36 -14.78
C LEU A 85 -4.04 -2.47 -15.46
N PHE A 86 -3.18 -1.81 -14.68
CA PHE A 86 -2.08 -0.98 -15.16
C PHE A 86 -0.70 -1.54 -14.72
N ASN A 87 -0.66 -2.83 -14.40
CA ASN A 87 0.58 -3.47 -13.94
C ASN A 87 1.66 -3.42 -15.03
N TYR A 88 2.87 -2.98 -14.65
CA TYR A 88 4.00 -2.73 -15.57
C TYR A 88 3.75 -1.66 -16.64
N ASN A 89 2.68 -0.89 -16.58
CA ASN A 89 2.52 0.28 -17.43
C ASN A 89 3.26 1.48 -16.80
N SER A 90 4.56 1.56 -17.02
CA SER A 90 5.45 2.51 -16.35
C SER A 90 5.19 3.97 -16.75
N THR A 91 4.56 4.22 -17.89
CA THR A 91 4.27 5.55 -18.42
C THR A 91 2.87 6.05 -18.10
N PHE A 92 1.97 5.14 -17.68
CA PHE A 92 0.57 5.49 -17.40
C PHE A 92 0.42 6.50 -16.26
N ASN A 93 -0.17 7.63 -16.56
CA ASN A 93 -0.61 8.66 -15.61
C ASN A 93 -1.95 9.29 -16.04
N GLY A 94 -2.82 8.50 -16.67
CA GLY A 94 -4.11 8.93 -17.19
C GLY A 94 -5.11 9.27 -16.10
N ASN A 95 -5.99 10.22 -16.42
CA ASN A 95 -7.04 10.67 -15.52
C ASN A 95 -8.18 9.64 -15.44
N ILE A 96 -8.28 9.01 -14.28
CA ILE A 96 -9.30 8.01 -13.91
C ILE A 96 -10.02 8.39 -12.60
N THR A 97 -9.93 9.65 -12.22
CA THR A 97 -10.43 10.14 -10.92
C THR A 97 -11.94 9.99 -10.77
N GLY A 98 -12.69 10.00 -11.87
CA GLY A 98 -14.13 9.82 -11.92
C GLY A 98 -14.61 8.36 -11.95
N TRP A 99 -13.71 7.39 -11.92
CA TRP A 99 -14.13 5.98 -11.94
C TRP A 99 -14.92 5.58 -10.71
N ASN A 100 -16.03 4.87 -10.92
CA ASN A 100 -16.80 4.24 -9.86
C ASN A 100 -16.21 2.86 -9.55
N VAL A 101 -15.55 2.73 -8.40
CA VAL A 101 -14.91 1.50 -7.96
C VAL A 101 -15.70 0.75 -6.87
N SER A 102 -16.95 1.16 -6.62
CA SER A 102 -17.77 0.63 -5.52
C SER A 102 -18.10 -0.87 -5.66
N SER A 103 -18.18 -1.39 -6.89
CA SER A 103 -18.42 -2.81 -7.15
C SER A 103 -17.17 -3.67 -7.10
N VAL A 104 -15.98 -3.06 -7.05
CA VAL A 104 -14.71 -3.78 -7.13
C VAL A 104 -14.45 -4.55 -5.84
N ARG A 105 -14.06 -5.83 -5.97
CA ARG A 105 -13.63 -6.71 -4.88
C ARG A 105 -12.13 -6.94 -4.84
N ASN A 106 -11.46 -6.82 -5.98
CA ASN A 106 -10.04 -7.15 -6.11
C ASN A 106 -9.28 -6.08 -6.90
N MET A 107 -8.35 -5.40 -6.20
CA MET A 107 -7.44 -4.39 -6.76
C MET A 107 -5.96 -4.82 -6.66
N ARG A 108 -5.70 -6.12 -6.48
CA ARG A 108 -4.33 -6.61 -6.37
C ARG A 108 -3.46 -6.13 -7.53
N ASN A 109 -2.31 -5.51 -7.20
CA ASN A 109 -1.30 -5.04 -8.14
C ASN A 109 -1.86 -4.12 -9.25
N MET A 110 -2.94 -3.37 -9.01
CA MET A 110 -3.59 -2.54 -10.04
C MET A 110 -2.62 -1.56 -10.69
N PHE A 111 -1.76 -0.92 -9.92
CA PHE A 111 -0.74 0.04 -10.37
C PHE A 111 0.69 -0.43 -10.06
N ALA A 112 0.89 -1.75 -9.87
CA ALA A 112 2.24 -2.24 -9.57
C ALA A 112 3.17 -1.97 -10.78
N TYR A 113 4.33 -1.36 -10.51
CA TYR A 113 5.29 -0.88 -11.51
C TYR A 113 4.76 0.21 -12.48
N ALA A 114 3.62 0.84 -12.19
CA ALA A 114 3.18 2.05 -12.88
C ALA A 114 3.95 3.26 -12.31
N THR A 115 5.22 3.39 -12.69
CA THR A 115 6.18 4.31 -12.05
C THR A 115 5.83 5.79 -12.23
N SER A 116 5.08 6.16 -13.27
CA SER A 116 4.61 7.53 -13.51
C SER A 116 3.27 7.86 -12.85
N PHE A 117 2.51 6.84 -12.38
CA PHE A 117 1.15 7.06 -11.87
C PHE A 117 1.13 7.92 -10.63
N ASN A 118 0.41 9.06 -10.70
CA ASN A 118 0.25 9.99 -9.59
C ASN A 118 -1.07 10.80 -9.70
N GLN A 119 -2.20 10.17 -10.09
CA GLN A 119 -3.49 10.86 -10.18
C GLN A 119 -4.22 10.93 -8.84
N PRO A 120 -5.00 12.02 -8.57
CA PRO A 120 -5.68 12.27 -7.30
C PRO A 120 -6.95 11.41 -7.16
N ILE A 121 -6.77 10.17 -6.76
CA ILE A 121 -7.83 9.17 -6.57
C ILE A 121 -8.35 9.10 -5.13
N GLY A 122 -8.14 10.13 -4.33
CA GLY A 122 -8.54 10.18 -2.92
C GLY A 122 -10.05 10.14 -2.65
N ASN A 123 -10.89 10.39 -3.68
CA ASN A 123 -12.34 10.31 -3.63
C ASN A 123 -12.91 8.89 -3.90
N TRP A 124 -12.07 7.91 -4.21
CA TRP A 124 -12.53 6.54 -4.41
C TRP A 124 -13.03 5.92 -3.10
N GLU A 125 -14.12 5.16 -3.19
CA GLU A 125 -14.74 4.44 -2.07
C GLU A 125 -14.69 2.93 -2.29
N PHE A 126 -14.34 2.15 -1.25
CA PHE A 126 -14.09 0.71 -1.33
C PHE A 126 -15.05 -0.11 -0.45
N PRO A 127 -16.37 -0.02 -0.64
CA PRO A 127 -17.33 -0.75 0.21
C PRO A 127 -17.20 -2.27 0.10
N ASN A 128 -16.69 -2.76 -1.03
CA ASN A 128 -16.66 -4.20 -1.36
C ASN A 128 -15.25 -4.78 -1.53
N VAL A 129 -14.19 -3.96 -1.52
CA VAL A 129 -12.82 -4.44 -1.78
C VAL A 129 -12.32 -5.33 -0.66
N GLU A 130 -11.83 -6.51 -1.02
CA GLU A 130 -11.25 -7.53 -0.12
C GLU A 130 -9.73 -7.62 -0.26
N ASN A 131 -9.18 -7.33 -1.45
CA ASN A 131 -7.75 -7.48 -1.73
C ASN A 131 -7.18 -6.23 -2.41
N MET A 132 -6.24 -5.57 -1.71
CA MET A 132 -5.45 -4.43 -2.19
C MET A 132 -3.93 -4.74 -2.17
N SER A 133 -3.56 -6.03 -2.12
CA SER A 133 -2.14 -6.43 -2.08
C SER A 133 -1.37 -5.84 -3.25
N GLY A 134 -0.25 -5.19 -2.98
CA GLY A 134 0.66 -4.63 -3.98
C GLY A 134 0.07 -3.52 -4.85
N MET A 135 -1.06 -2.90 -4.47
CA MET A 135 -1.79 -1.96 -5.34
C MET A 135 -0.89 -0.89 -5.95
N PHE A 136 0.06 -0.34 -5.20
CA PHE A 136 1.03 0.67 -5.66
C PHE A 136 2.48 0.19 -5.56
N SER A 137 2.71 -1.13 -5.51
CA SER A 137 4.08 -1.66 -5.43
C SER A 137 4.93 -1.14 -6.59
N HIS A 138 6.09 -0.54 -6.29
CA HIS A 138 6.99 0.09 -7.27
C HIS A 138 6.37 1.25 -8.08
N ALA A 139 5.23 1.81 -7.67
CA ALA A 139 4.67 3.04 -8.22
C ALA A 139 5.43 4.25 -7.64
N THR A 140 6.66 4.45 -8.07
CA THR A 140 7.64 5.33 -7.41
C THR A 140 7.25 6.80 -7.36
N SER A 141 6.39 7.28 -8.27
CA SER A 141 5.88 8.66 -8.28
C SER A 141 4.62 8.87 -7.43
N PHE A 142 3.94 7.78 -6.99
CA PHE A 142 2.66 7.92 -6.31
C PHE A 142 2.81 8.57 -4.93
N ASN A 143 2.16 9.74 -4.77
CA ASN A 143 2.15 10.51 -3.52
C ASN A 143 0.87 11.36 -3.39
N GLN A 144 -0.31 10.85 -3.73
CA GLN A 144 -1.57 11.58 -3.64
C GLN A 144 -2.25 11.36 -2.29
N ASP A 145 -3.02 12.38 -1.85
CA ASP A 145 -3.81 12.33 -0.63
C ASP A 145 -4.90 11.26 -0.73
N ILE A 146 -4.75 10.21 0.07
CA ILE A 146 -5.68 9.10 0.22
C ILE A 146 -6.12 8.95 1.68
N SER A 147 -5.99 10.00 2.48
CA SER A 147 -6.32 10.02 3.91
C SER A 147 -7.77 9.63 4.21
N LYS A 148 -8.67 9.92 3.28
CA LYS A 148 -10.12 9.64 3.43
C LYS A 148 -10.54 8.20 3.14
N TRP A 149 -9.64 7.38 2.64
CA TRP A 149 -9.96 6.00 2.30
C TRP A 149 -10.41 5.19 3.51
N LYS A 150 -11.41 4.31 3.31
CA LYS A 150 -11.97 3.40 4.31
C LYS A 150 -11.92 1.96 3.80
N PHE A 151 -11.63 1.02 4.67
CA PHE A 151 -11.39 -0.39 4.33
C PHE A 151 -12.30 -1.36 5.10
N PRO A 152 -13.65 -1.26 4.98
CA PRO A 152 -14.56 -2.05 5.80
C PRO A 152 -14.46 -3.56 5.58
N ASN A 153 -14.00 -3.98 4.40
CA ASN A 153 -13.97 -5.39 3.99
C ASN A 153 -12.58 -5.90 3.60
N VAL A 154 -11.56 -5.05 3.57
CA VAL A 154 -10.21 -5.44 3.13
C VAL A 154 -9.58 -6.45 4.09
N ILE A 155 -9.07 -7.55 3.50
CA ILE A 155 -8.41 -8.65 4.20
C ILE A 155 -6.90 -8.64 3.94
N TYR A 156 -6.49 -8.29 2.70
CA TYR A 156 -5.10 -8.32 2.26
C TYR A 156 -4.65 -6.93 1.82
N MET A 157 -3.60 -6.40 2.49
CA MET A 157 -2.94 -5.13 2.17
C MET A 157 -1.41 -5.30 2.10
N ASN A 158 -0.94 -6.54 2.02
CA ASN A 158 0.50 -6.79 1.95
C ASN A 158 1.12 -6.11 0.73
N SER A 159 2.32 -5.58 0.90
CA SER A 159 3.11 -4.93 -0.15
C SER A 159 2.41 -3.74 -0.84
N MET A 160 1.41 -3.11 -0.20
CA MET A 160 0.58 -2.08 -0.86
C MET A 160 1.43 -0.91 -1.37
N PHE A 161 2.46 -0.49 -0.63
CA PHE A 161 3.39 0.58 -0.99
C PHE A 161 4.85 0.09 -1.06
N TRP A 162 5.06 -1.19 -1.42
CA TRP A 162 6.40 -1.74 -1.57
C TRP A 162 7.17 -0.95 -2.64
N ASP A 163 8.35 -0.41 -2.25
CA ASP A 163 9.18 0.48 -3.08
C ASP A 163 8.43 1.67 -3.72
N THR A 164 7.33 2.12 -3.12
CA THR A 164 6.65 3.37 -3.48
C THR A 164 7.42 4.54 -2.82
N THR A 165 8.57 4.84 -3.38
CA THR A 165 9.63 5.64 -2.73
C THR A 165 9.24 7.09 -2.43
N SER A 166 8.28 7.68 -3.16
CA SER A 166 7.79 9.05 -2.93
C SER A 166 6.64 9.15 -1.93
N PHE A 167 6.00 8.02 -1.57
CA PHE A 167 4.78 8.05 -0.76
C PHE A 167 5.04 8.54 0.67
N ASN A 168 4.36 9.64 1.04
CA ASN A 168 4.44 10.22 2.38
C ASN A 168 3.16 10.99 2.75
N GLN A 169 1.96 10.44 2.50
CA GLN A 169 0.68 11.10 2.78
C GLN A 169 0.11 10.71 4.15
N PRO A 170 -0.70 11.61 4.79
CA PRO A 170 -1.23 11.41 6.14
C PRO A 170 -2.33 10.34 6.14
N ILE A 171 -1.97 9.14 6.56
CA ILE A 171 -2.87 7.98 6.63
C ILE A 171 -3.13 7.50 8.07
N GLY A 172 -2.85 8.36 9.05
CA GLY A 172 -2.96 8.03 10.48
C GLY A 172 -4.37 7.66 10.96
N ASP A 173 -5.41 8.12 10.27
CA ASP A 173 -6.80 7.85 10.62
C ASP A 173 -7.40 6.61 9.90
N TRP A 174 -6.56 5.81 9.22
CA TRP A 174 -6.99 4.55 8.62
C TRP A 174 -7.33 3.51 9.67
N GLU A 175 -8.37 2.73 9.40
CA GLU A 175 -8.86 1.63 10.25
C GLU A 175 -8.83 0.30 9.49
N PHE A 176 -8.47 -0.79 10.18
CA PHE A 176 -8.25 -2.13 9.61
C PHE A 176 -9.11 -3.21 10.29
N PRO A 177 -10.45 -3.13 10.24
CA PRO A 177 -11.32 -4.01 11.03
C PRO A 177 -11.21 -5.50 10.64
N LYS A 178 -10.80 -5.81 9.41
CA LYS A 178 -10.73 -7.18 8.88
C LYS A 178 -9.36 -7.59 8.34
N VAL A 179 -8.41 -6.67 8.25
CA VAL A 179 -7.09 -6.94 7.64
C VAL A 179 -6.35 -8.03 8.43
N LYS A 180 -5.86 -9.04 7.72
CA LYS A 180 -5.07 -10.16 8.25
C LYS A 180 -3.60 -10.10 7.86
N ASN A 181 -3.28 -9.50 6.72
CA ASN A 181 -1.92 -9.47 6.20
C ASN A 181 -1.52 -8.05 5.78
N MET A 182 -0.48 -7.52 6.45
CA MET A 182 0.16 -6.23 6.18
C MET A 182 1.68 -6.40 5.91
N SER A 183 2.11 -7.62 5.58
CA SER A 183 3.55 -7.90 5.31
C SER A 183 4.08 -6.99 4.22
N GLY A 184 5.26 -6.40 4.44
CA GLY A 184 5.94 -5.54 3.48
C GLY A 184 5.15 -4.30 3.03
N MET A 185 4.15 -3.85 3.80
CA MET A 185 3.27 -2.75 3.38
C MET A 185 4.04 -1.49 2.97
N PHE A 186 5.12 -1.16 3.66
CA PHE A 186 6.01 -0.02 3.38
C PHE A 186 7.46 -0.46 3.13
N TYR A 187 7.66 -1.69 2.66
CA TYR A 187 8.99 -2.16 2.29
C TYR A 187 9.62 -1.18 1.28
N GLY A 188 10.81 -0.65 1.54
CA GLY A 188 11.49 0.29 0.65
C GLY A 188 10.79 1.64 0.42
N ALA A 189 9.74 1.96 1.17
CA ALA A 189 9.05 3.26 1.10
C ALA A 189 9.91 4.34 1.77
N LYS A 190 10.97 4.76 1.10
CA LYS A 190 12.07 5.57 1.66
C LYS A 190 11.63 6.93 2.22
N SER A 191 10.58 7.54 1.67
CA SER A 191 10.07 8.84 2.13
C SER A 191 9.02 8.74 3.24
N PHE A 192 8.47 7.55 3.49
CA PHE A 192 7.34 7.39 4.41
C PHE A 192 7.74 7.67 5.86
N ASN A 193 7.15 8.70 6.45
CA ASN A 193 7.36 9.09 7.86
C ASN A 193 6.12 9.80 8.46
N GLN A 194 4.91 9.30 8.19
CA GLN A 194 3.68 9.88 8.73
C GLN A 194 3.27 9.25 10.05
N ASP A 195 2.63 10.04 10.91
CA ASP A 195 2.10 9.57 12.19
C ASP A 195 0.99 8.53 11.98
N ILE A 196 1.27 7.31 12.39
CA ILE A 196 0.38 6.15 12.36
C ILE A 196 0.17 5.56 13.77
N SER A 197 0.43 6.35 14.80
CA SER A 197 0.34 5.93 16.21
C SER A 197 -1.05 5.41 16.61
N LYS A 198 -2.11 5.91 15.96
CA LYS A 198 -3.50 5.52 16.23
C LYS A 198 -3.91 4.16 15.64
N TRP A 199 -3.10 3.56 14.78
CA TRP A 199 -3.46 2.31 14.11
C TRP A 199 -3.70 1.18 15.10
N LYS A 200 -4.71 0.34 14.81
CA LYS A 200 -5.09 -0.83 15.58
C LYS A 200 -5.14 -2.06 14.68
N PHE A 201 -4.70 -3.20 15.19
CA PHE A 201 -4.53 -4.45 14.44
C PHE A 201 -5.33 -5.62 15.01
N PRO A 202 -6.68 -5.52 15.10
CA PRO A 202 -7.49 -6.51 15.82
C PRO A 202 -7.45 -7.91 15.21
N LYS A 203 -7.09 -8.05 13.94
CA LYS A 203 -7.09 -9.33 13.20
C LYS A 203 -5.81 -9.62 12.43
N VAL A 204 -4.83 -8.72 12.46
CA VAL A 204 -3.58 -8.88 11.72
C VAL A 204 -2.78 -10.07 12.28
N ILE A 205 -2.30 -10.92 11.38
CA ILE A 205 -1.49 -12.12 11.66
C ILE A 205 -0.05 -11.91 11.16
N TYR A 206 0.11 -11.30 9.99
CA TYR A 206 1.40 -11.12 9.34
C TYR A 206 1.74 -9.63 9.21
N MET A 207 2.90 -9.24 9.79
CA MET A 207 3.48 -7.88 9.71
C MET A 207 4.98 -7.94 9.34
N ASN A 208 5.45 -9.09 8.86
CA ASN A 208 6.85 -9.23 8.49
C ASN A 208 7.27 -8.22 7.42
N CYS A 209 8.49 -7.71 7.52
CA CYS A 209 9.09 -6.76 6.59
C CYS A 209 8.29 -5.44 6.40
N MET A 210 7.39 -5.08 7.34
CA MET A 210 6.45 -3.95 7.15
C MET A 210 7.16 -2.64 6.85
N PHE A 211 8.30 -2.36 7.47
CA PHE A 211 9.14 -1.16 7.29
C PHE A 211 10.57 -1.53 6.89
N TRP A 212 10.77 -2.68 6.23
CA TRP A 212 12.08 -3.05 5.72
C TRP A 212 12.58 -1.97 4.75
N ASP A 213 13.81 -1.45 4.94
CA ASP A 213 14.41 -0.35 4.18
C ASP A 213 13.56 0.94 4.08
N ALA A 214 12.57 1.13 4.96
CA ALA A 214 11.86 2.40 5.12
C ALA A 214 12.76 3.39 5.88
N SER A 215 13.77 3.90 5.22
CA SER A 215 14.91 4.60 5.83
C SER A 215 14.55 5.90 6.56
N SER A 216 13.44 6.56 6.24
CA SER A 216 12.98 7.78 6.92
C SER A 216 12.02 7.51 8.08
N PHE A 217 11.48 6.29 8.21
CA PHE A 217 10.43 6.02 9.19
C PHE A 217 10.93 6.11 10.63
N ASN A 218 10.35 7.02 11.42
CA ASN A 218 10.68 7.22 12.83
C ASN A 218 9.50 7.80 13.63
N GLN A 219 8.29 7.24 13.50
CA GLN A 219 7.08 7.75 14.16
C GLN A 219 6.76 6.98 15.45
N PRO A 220 6.09 7.62 16.46
CA PRO A 220 5.81 7.04 17.76
C PRO A 220 4.75 5.94 17.66
N ILE A 221 5.18 4.70 17.68
CA ILE A 221 4.33 3.50 17.58
C ILE A 221 4.35 2.65 18.86
N GLY A 222 4.82 3.22 19.95
CA GLY A 222 5.00 2.52 21.23
C GLY A 222 3.71 1.97 21.86
N ASP A 223 2.55 2.54 21.51
CA ASP A 223 1.24 2.11 22.02
C ASP A 223 0.52 1.11 21.10
N TRP A 224 1.20 0.58 20.08
CA TRP A 224 0.65 -0.49 19.24
C TRP A 224 0.48 -1.79 20.01
N GLU A 225 -0.61 -2.51 19.72
CA GLU A 225 -0.94 -3.82 20.29
C GLU A 225 -1.05 -4.89 19.18
N PHE A 226 -0.55 -6.08 19.46
CA PHE A 226 -0.45 -7.19 18.51
C PHE A 226 -1.18 -8.45 19.00
N PRO A 227 -2.51 -8.42 19.19
CA PRO A 227 -3.24 -9.52 19.85
C PRO A 227 -3.18 -10.84 19.09
N LYS A 228 -2.92 -10.82 17.78
CA LYS A 228 -2.94 -11.99 16.90
C LYS A 228 -1.72 -12.13 15.99
N VAL A 229 -0.78 -11.20 16.05
CA VAL A 229 0.39 -11.22 15.14
C VAL A 229 1.28 -12.41 15.50
N GLU A 230 1.60 -13.22 14.49
CA GLU A 230 2.45 -14.41 14.56
C GLU A 230 3.83 -14.17 13.95
N ASN A 231 3.93 -13.32 12.94
CA ASN A 231 5.19 -13.06 12.25
C ASN A 231 5.50 -11.56 12.17
N MET A 232 6.66 -11.16 12.75
CA MET A 232 7.23 -9.81 12.74
C MET A 232 8.67 -9.80 12.19
N SER A 233 9.07 -10.88 11.49
CA SER A 233 10.44 -10.98 10.95
C SER A 233 10.76 -9.79 10.04
N GLY A 234 11.96 -9.24 10.17
CA GLY A 234 12.44 -8.13 9.35
C GLY A 234 11.65 -6.83 9.45
N MET A 235 10.78 -6.66 10.45
CA MET A 235 9.82 -5.53 10.51
C MET A 235 10.50 -4.16 10.35
N PHE A 236 11.69 -3.95 10.91
CA PHE A 236 12.49 -2.71 10.80
C PHE A 236 13.89 -2.98 10.24
N SER A 237 14.06 -4.06 9.49
CA SER A 237 15.35 -4.34 8.85
C SER A 237 15.72 -3.18 7.92
N GLY A 238 16.93 -2.62 8.05
CA GLY A 238 17.36 -1.48 7.23
C GLY A 238 16.61 -0.16 7.47
N ALA A 239 15.70 -0.08 8.46
CA ALA A 239 15.03 1.17 8.85
C ALA A 239 16.00 2.06 9.63
N THR A 240 16.90 2.71 8.92
CA THR A 240 18.09 3.38 9.48
C THR A 240 17.79 4.56 10.41
N SER A 241 16.61 5.20 10.27
CA SER A 241 16.21 6.32 11.16
C SER A 241 15.38 5.87 12.36
N PHE A 242 14.89 4.61 12.40
CA PHE A 242 13.96 4.17 13.42
C PHE A 242 14.62 4.06 14.80
N ASN A 243 14.12 4.85 15.76
CA ASN A 243 14.60 4.85 17.15
C ASN A 243 13.49 5.27 18.15
N GLN A 244 12.26 4.80 17.98
CA GLN A 244 11.15 5.13 18.88
C GLN A 244 11.04 4.13 20.02
N ASP A 245 10.55 4.62 21.17
CA ASP A 245 10.32 3.79 22.36
C ASP A 245 9.18 2.79 22.10
N ILE A 246 9.56 1.52 22.07
CA ILE A 246 8.66 0.37 21.90
C ILE A 246 8.75 -0.59 23.09
N SER A 247 9.25 -0.11 24.21
CA SER A 247 9.45 -0.91 25.44
C SER A 247 8.16 -1.54 25.99
N LYS A 248 7.00 -0.95 25.70
CA LYS A 248 5.69 -1.43 26.15
C LYS A 248 5.13 -2.58 25.30
N TRP A 249 5.70 -2.89 24.16
CA TRP A 249 5.17 -3.92 23.26
C TRP A 249 5.07 -5.28 23.91
N LYS A 250 4.01 -6.02 23.60
CA LYS A 250 3.73 -7.39 24.05
C LYS A 250 3.53 -8.28 22.84
N PHE A 251 4.02 -9.50 22.92
CA PHE A 251 4.06 -10.48 21.85
C PHE A 251 3.35 -11.78 22.21
N PRO A 252 2.03 -11.76 22.46
CA PRO A 252 1.32 -12.92 23.00
C PRO A 252 1.32 -14.13 22.06
N LYS A 253 1.51 -13.93 20.76
CA LYS A 253 1.45 -14.99 19.74
C LYS A 253 2.61 -14.99 18.76
N VAL A 254 3.53 -14.04 18.83
CA VAL A 254 4.62 -13.92 17.86
C VAL A 254 5.56 -15.11 17.97
N GLU A 255 5.82 -15.76 16.83
CA GLU A 255 6.69 -16.93 16.68
C GLU A 255 8.02 -16.57 16.01
N ASP A 256 8.01 -15.61 15.08
CA ASP A 256 9.20 -15.23 14.30
C ASP A 256 9.49 -13.71 14.42
N MET A 257 10.69 -13.40 14.95
CA MET A 257 11.28 -12.06 15.04
C MET A 257 12.67 -12.00 14.40
N SER A 258 12.98 -12.96 13.52
CA SER A 258 14.28 -12.98 12.84
C SER A 258 14.49 -11.68 12.06
N THR A 259 15.73 -11.19 12.04
CA THR A 259 16.13 -9.96 11.32
C THR A 259 15.33 -8.69 11.67
N MET A 260 14.55 -8.66 12.76
CA MET A 260 13.62 -7.57 13.07
C MET A 260 14.28 -6.18 13.06
N PHE A 261 15.50 -6.04 13.53
CA PHE A 261 16.30 -4.81 13.55
C PHE A 261 17.63 -4.98 12.81
N TYR A 262 17.70 -5.91 11.86
CA TYR A 262 18.92 -6.09 11.05
C TYR A 262 19.27 -4.78 10.35
N GLY A 263 20.50 -4.26 10.56
CA GLY A 263 20.94 -3.01 9.93
C GLY A 263 20.16 -1.75 10.36
N ALA A 264 19.31 -1.80 11.39
CA ALA A 264 18.63 -0.64 11.96
C ALA A 264 19.63 0.22 12.75
N SER A 265 20.41 1.02 12.04
CA SER A 265 21.62 1.66 12.54
C SER A 265 21.39 2.69 13.66
N SER A 266 20.20 3.29 13.76
CA SER A 266 19.86 4.26 14.82
C SER A 266 19.17 3.63 16.03
N PHE A 267 18.69 2.39 15.93
CA PHE A 267 17.85 1.80 16.97
C PHE A 267 18.65 1.51 18.25
N ASN A 268 18.23 2.12 19.37
CA ASN A 268 18.86 1.94 20.68
C ASN A 268 17.86 2.15 21.84
N GLN A 269 16.66 1.56 21.79
CA GLN A 269 15.63 1.74 22.82
C GLN A 269 15.64 0.63 23.88
N PRO A 270 15.19 0.93 25.14
CA PRO A 270 15.28 0.02 26.28
C PRO A 270 14.21 -1.09 26.21
N ILE A 271 14.51 -2.17 25.55
CA ILE A 271 13.63 -3.32 25.32
C ILE A 271 13.93 -4.52 26.22
N GLY A 272 14.75 -4.33 27.25
CA GLY A 272 15.20 -5.40 28.16
C GLY A 272 14.08 -6.10 28.96
N ASN A 273 12.87 -5.49 29.03
CA ASN A 273 11.70 -6.06 29.69
C ASN A 273 10.76 -6.81 28.75
N TRP A 274 11.12 -6.99 27.47
CA TRP A 274 10.31 -7.80 26.56
C TRP A 274 10.27 -9.25 26.98
N GLU A 275 9.11 -9.88 26.81
CA GLU A 275 8.86 -11.30 27.06
C GLU A 275 8.47 -11.99 25.76
N PHE A 276 8.96 -13.21 25.55
CA PHE A 276 8.84 -13.97 24.32
C PHE A 276 8.21 -15.34 24.57
N PRO A 277 6.92 -15.42 24.97
CA PRO A 277 6.31 -16.69 25.37
C PRO A 277 6.28 -17.73 24.25
N ASN A 278 6.13 -17.29 22.98
CA ASN A 278 5.99 -18.17 21.83
C ASN A 278 7.07 -17.99 20.76
N VAL A 279 7.96 -17.01 20.90
CA VAL A 279 8.99 -16.75 19.87
C VAL A 279 9.96 -17.94 19.79
N GLU A 280 10.12 -18.47 18.59
CA GLU A 280 11.02 -19.58 18.27
C GLU A 280 12.27 -19.11 17.51
N ASN A 281 12.15 -18.06 16.68
CA ASN A 281 13.19 -17.60 15.76
C ASN A 281 13.55 -16.12 15.99
N MET A 282 14.81 -15.88 16.34
CA MET A 282 15.41 -14.56 16.55
C MET A 282 16.75 -14.42 15.78
N ASN A 283 16.97 -15.26 14.77
CA ASN A 283 18.21 -15.23 14.01
C ASN A 283 18.47 -13.83 13.46
N ARG A 284 19.69 -13.31 13.62
CA ARG A 284 20.16 -12.03 13.11
C ARG A 284 19.34 -10.81 13.56
N MET A 285 18.59 -10.92 14.67
CA MET A 285 17.63 -9.89 15.10
C MET A 285 18.25 -8.49 15.21
N PHE A 286 19.48 -8.36 15.70
CA PHE A 286 20.25 -7.10 15.82
C PHE A 286 21.54 -7.10 15.00
N SER A 287 21.68 -8.02 14.06
CA SER A 287 22.90 -8.06 13.25
C SER A 287 23.04 -6.72 12.50
N ASN A 288 24.24 -6.12 12.58
CA ASN A 288 24.54 -4.79 12.02
C ASN A 288 23.69 -3.61 12.59
N ALA A 289 23.02 -3.77 13.74
CA ALA A 289 22.37 -2.66 14.45
C ALA A 289 23.45 -1.84 15.20
N THR A 290 24.12 -0.94 14.49
CA THR A 290 25.38 -0.32 14.90
C THR A 290 25.30 0.66 16.06
N SER A 291 24.10 1.08 16.49
CA SER A 291 23.90 1.91 17.70
C SER A 291 23.38 1.13 18.90
N PHE A 292 22.94 -0.13 18.70
CA PHE A 292 22.23 -0.86 19.74
C PHE A 292 23.16 -1.34 20.87
N ASN A 293 22.90 -0.84 22.09
CA ASN A 293 23.68 -1.18 23.27
C ASN A 293 22.85 -1.12 24.57
N GLN A 294 21.67 -1.77 24.58
CA GLN A 294 20.76 -1.83 25.71
C GLN A 294 20.91 -3.14 26.51
N ASP A 295 20.60 -3.08 27.79
CA ASP A 295 20.68 -4.25 28.69
C ASP A 295 19.57 -5.26 28.40
N LEU A 296 19.96 -6.40 27.83
CA LEU A 296 19.14 -7.56 27.54
C LEU A 296 19.45 -8.76 28.46
N SER A 297 20.20 -8.56 29.54
CA SER A 297 20.65 -9.65 30.43
C SER A 297 19.51 -10.47 31.04
N LYS A 298 18.29 -9.90 31.09
CA LYS A 298 17.07 -10.55 31.58
C LYS A 298 16.38 -11.44 30.54
N TRP A 299 16.72 -11.33 29.26
CA TRP A 299 16.07 -12.12 28.22
C TRP A 299 16.35 -13.61 28.39
N ASP A 300 15.30 -14.44 28.35
CA ASP A 300 15.42 -15.90 28.24
C ASP A 300 15.37 -16.36 26.80
N LEU A 301 16.53 -16.75 26.29
CA LEU A 301 16.69 -17.25 24.91
C LEU A 301 16.88 -18.77 24.84
N LYS A 302 16.57 -19.49 25.94
CA LYS A 302 16.67 -20.96 25.95
C LYS A 302 15.74 -21.58 24.92
N GLY A 303 16.29 -22.49 24.11
CA GLY A 303 15.53 -23.22 23.08
C GLY A 303 15.15 -22.41 21.84
N LYS A 304 15.50 -21.11 21.78
CA LYS A 304 15.23 -20.27 20.61
C LYS A 304 16.35 -20.31 19.60
N LYS A 305 16.01 -20.23 18.28
CA LYS A 305 17.00 -19.97 17.21
C LYS A 305 17.52 -18.55 17.35
N LYS A 306 18.84 -18.36 17.39
CA LYS A 306 19.48 -17.07 17.69
C LYS A 306 20.84 -16.92 17.00
N ASP A 307 21.00 -17.57 15.84
CA ASP A 307 22.25 -17.50 15.08
C ASP A 307 22.53 -16.05 14.67
N GLU A 308 23.79 -15.62 14.89
CA GLU A 308 24.26 -14.28 14.53
C GLU A 308 23.40 -13.11 15.09
N ILE A 309 22.68 -13.34 16.22
CA ILE A 309 21.69 -12.36 16.75
C ILE A 309 22.30 -10.97 16.99
N PHE A 310 23.61 -10.88 17.34
CA PHE A 310 24.34 -9.64 17.62
C PHE A 310 25.57 -9.47 16.72
N ASP A 311 25.64 -10.11 15.56
CA ASP A 311 26.78 -9.95 14.66
C ASP A 311 26.88 -8.50 14.16
N GLY A 312 28.08 -7.89 14.24
CA GLY A 312 28.25 -6.46 13.91
C GLY A 312 27.53 -5.46 14.84
N CYS A 313 26.95 -5.92 15.97
CA CYS A 313 26.25 -5.09 16.95
C CYS A 313 27.18 -4.74 18.13
N PRO A 314 27.28 -3.45 18.56
CA PRO A 314 28.22 -3.02 19.61
C PRO A 314 27.74 -3.33 21.04
N ILE A 315 26.72 -4.15 21.22
CA ILE A 315 26.17 -4.49 22.55
C ILE A 315 27.28 -5.04 23.48
N LYS A 316 27.40 -4.48 24.68
CA LYS A 316 28.38 -4.88 25.68
C LYS A 316 28.14 -6.33 26.11
N LYS A 317 29.25 -7.02 26.49
CA LYS A 317 29.18 -8.43 26.91
C LYS A 317 28.26 -8.65 28.12
N GLU A 318 28.29 -7.75 29.11
CA GLU A 318 27.44 -7.77 30.31
C GLU A 318 25.97 -7.55 30.04
N TYR A 319 25.62 -6.90 28.90
CA TYR A 319 24.22 -6.64 28.47
C TYR A 319 23.62 -7.78 27.65
N LYS A 320 24.45 -8.73 27.21
CA LYS A 320 23.95 -9.87 26.44
C LYS A 320 23.19 -10.85 27.33
N PRO A 321 22.10 -11.45 26.84
CA PRO A 321 21.41 -12.54 27.54
C PRO A 321 22.32 -13.76 27.71
N LYS A 322 22.00 -14.63 28.65
CA LYS A 322 22.69 -15.92 28.83
C LYS A 322 22.38 -16.79 27.60
N MET A 323 23.41 -17.11 26.81
CA MET A 323 23.31 -17.86 25.56
C MET A 323 23.25 -19.40 25.75
N LYS A 324 22.93 -19.90 26.96
CA LYS A 324 22.90 -21.34 27.28
C LYS A 324 21.66 -22.04 26.72
#